data_997345690b1c0624621ab6705ae6b692
#
_entry.id   997345690b1c0624621ab6705ae6b692
#
_cell.length_a   1.000
_cell.length_b   1.000
_cell.length_c   1.000
_cell.angle_alpha   90.00
_cell.angle_beta   90.00
_cell.angle_gamma   90.00
#
_symmetry.space_group_name_H-M   'P 1'
#
loop_
_entity.id
_entity.type
_entity.pdbx_description
1 polymer ?
#
loop_
_entity_poly.entity_id
_entity_poly.type
_entity_poly.pdbx_seq_one_letter_code
_entity_poly.pdbx_strand_id
1 'polypeptide(L)'
;MKKIPFLLSIGLLLFQFGCKKTTEIETLETQQQFKGKAVVYQVFTRLFGNTNTTNKPWGTIEENGVGKFNDFTDKALSEIEALGVTHIWYTGVPHHGLITDYSEYGISNDDPDVIKGRAGSPYAIKDYYNVNPDLAVDVTKRLEEFKALIDRSHSANLKVLIDIVPNHVARNYQSLTKPEWVKDFGVDDDTTVEYKKNNNFYYVVNQDFEVPDFINNYTPLGGDTNPLADGKFLESPAKWTGNGSRSPKPNIYDWYETVKVNYGVSPEGKKDFDELPEGFENKDYVAHFNFWKDKDVPDSWIKFKDIALYWLDKGVDGFRFDMAEMVPVSFWSFMNSAIKMKNPNAFLLAEVYQPHLYREYIKKGKMDYLYDKVQLYDTIKHIMQGKGLTDNIPPIIEDLKDIEHHMLHFLENHDEQRIASPEFAGNALKGKPAMVVSTTISSSPTMLYFGQEFGEDGSENAGFGKPSRTSIFDYVGVPSLQRWVNNKQFDGGKSLEKELTLRDFYKRLLNFTISSPALMGGYLDIHNFNRQHTDNYTQKVLSFVRYNGQEKLIIISNFSADNTYDFELQLPENVIKSLNLNEGVYQLEDQLYDTYTTSLHVLKNKATVQIHLKPLESLVLKIKN
;
A
#
# COMPACT_ATOMS: atom_id res chain seq x y z
N MET A 1 -45.69 3.93 88.75
CA MET A 1 -45.59 5.38 88.75
C MET A 1 -45.29 5.88 87.39
N LYS A 2 -46.35 6.37 86.70
CA LYS A 2 -46.48 7.71 86.10
C LYS A 2 -45.22 8.10 85.31
N LYS A 3 -45.34 8.38 84.00
CA LYS A 3 -46.17 9.35 83.24
C LYS A 3 -46.09 9.06 81.70
N ILE A 4 -47.09 9.09 81.04
CA ILE A 4 -47.81 9.63 79.89
C ILE A 4 -47.11 10.82 79.17
N PRO A 5 -47.55 11.14 77.97
CA PRO A 5 -46.96 10.98 76.62
C PRO A 5 -46.65 12.34 75.96
N PHE A 6 -46.09 12.30 74.76
CA PHE A 6 -46.33 13.41 73.84
C PHE A 6 -46.35 12.93 72.39
N LEU A 7 -47.50 13.03 71.81
CA LEU A 7 -47.72 12.91 70.35
C LEU A 7 -47.05 14.11 69.67
N LEU A 8 -46.37 13.85 68.61
CA LEU A 8 -46.19 14.83 67.53
C LEU A 8 -46.30 14.15 66.17
N SER A 9 -47.38 14.45 65.50
CA SER A 9 -47.67 14.15 64.12
C SER A 9 -46.65 14.89 63.21
N ILE A 10 -45.93 14.19 62.38
CA ILE A 10 -45.25 14.81 61.24
C ILE A 10 -45.60 14.00 60.00
N GLY A 11 -46.14 14.74 59.04
CA GLY A 11 -46.72 14.25 57.84
C GLY A 11 -45.75 13.50 56.92
N LEU A 12 -46.26 12.46 56.33
CA LEU A 12 -45.61 11.67 55.30
C LEU A 12 -45.63 12.44 53.97
N LEU A 13 -44.50 13.10 53.64
CA LEU A 13 -44.26 13.60 52.27
C LEU A 13 -43.56 12.51 51.51
N LEU A 14 -44.33 11.80 50.65
CA LEU A 14 -43.82 10.89 49.64
C LEU A 14 -43.09 11.69 48.55
N PHE A 15 -41.75 11.76 48.63
CA PHE A 15 -40.93 12.12 47.48
C PHE A 15 -40.71 10.86 46.64
N GLN A 16 -41.43 10.79 45.49
CA GLN A 16 -41.09 9.87 44.40
C GLN A 16 -39.79 10.34 43.75
N PHE A 17 -38.66 9.73 44.09
CA PHE A 17 -37.45 9.81 43.27
C PHE A 17 -37.62 8.89 42.10
N GLY A 18 -38.06 9.46 40.98
CA GLY A 18 -37.94 8.84 39.65
C GLY A 18 -36.44 8.81 39.27
N CYS A 19 -35.80 7.64 39.39
CA CYS A 19 -34.54 7.41 38.72
C CYS A 19 -34.71 7.45 37.21
N LYS A 20 -34.54 8.63 36.61
CA LYS A 20 -34.17 8.71 35.20
C LYS A 20 -32.73 8.16 35.10
N LYS A 21 -32.57 6.94 34.63
CA LYS A 21 -31.36 6.49 33.99
C LYS A 21 -31.17 7.35 32.73
N THR A 22 -30.45 8.44 32.85
CA THR A 22 -29.78 9.04 31.72
C THR A 22 -28.70 8.07 31.32
N THR A 23 -28.95 7.31 30.25
CA THR A 23 -27.89 6.69 29.48
C THR A 23 -27.13 7.86 28.87
N GLU A 24 -26.04 8.26 29.49
CA GLU A 24 -24.97 8.98 28.80
C GLU A 24 -24.52 8.04 27.69
N ILE A 25 -25.00 8.29 26.49
CA ILE A 25 -24.31 7.86 25.28
C ILE A 25 -23.01 8.67 25.33
N GLU A 26 -21.93 8.05 25.77
CA GLU A 26 -20.59 8.51 25.44
C GLU A 26 -20.59 8.70 23.92
N THR A 27 -20.64 9.95 23.52
CA THR A 27 -20.34 10.34 22.16
C THR A 27 -18.91 9.90 21.94
N LEU A 28 -18.74 8.76 21.24
CA LEU A 28 -17.48 8.38 20.60
C LEU A 28 -16.93 9.67 19.99
N GLU A 29 -15.79 10.10 20.52
CA GLU A 29 -15.00 11.19 19.93
C GLU A 29 -14.96 10.89 18.43
N THR A 30 -15.53 11.79 17.66
CA THR A 30 -15.47 11.74 16.19
C THR A 30 -13.97 11.71 15.86
N GLN A 31 -13.47 10.53 15.48
CA GLN A 31 -12.16 10.41 14.87
C GLN A 31 -12.07 11.50 13.82
N GLN A 32 -11.05 12.33 13.93
CA GLN A 32 -10.84 13.47 13.08
C GLN A 32 -10.79 12.95 11.64
N GLN A 33 -11.88 13.12 10.92
CA GLN A 33 -12.01 12.71 9.53
C GLN A 33 -10.98 13.53 8.75
N PHE A 34 -9.99 12.89 8.13
CA PHE A 34 -9.01 13.57 7.30
C PHE A 34 -9.74 14.47 6.30
N LYS A 35 -9.47 15.77 6.35
CA LYS A 35 -10.11 16.76 5.48
C LYS A 35 -9.60 16.71 4.04
N GLY A 36 -8.53 15.98 3.78
CA GLY A 36 -7.86 15.85 2.50
C GLY A 36 -7.61 14.40 2.10
N LYS A 37 -6.74 14.19 1.13
CA LYS A 37 -6.38 12.86 0.61
C LYS A 37 -5.58 12.07 1.62
N ALA A 38 -5.72 10.73 1.60
CA ALA A 38 -4.80 9.85 2.29
C ALA A 38 -3.45 9.79 1.54
N VAL A 39 -2.35 9.79 2.30
CA VAL A 39 -1.00 9.56 1.80
C VAL A 39 -0.43 8.34 2.53
N VAL A 40 -0.09 7.30 1.75
CA VAL A 40 0.48 6.06 2.25
C VAL A 40 1.99 6.11 2.10
N TYR A 41 2.75 5.85 3.16
CA TYR A 41 4.19 5.65 3.12
C TYR A 41 4.47 4.15 3.20
N GLN A 42 4.85 3.54 2.08
CA GLN A 42 5.29 2.15 2.08
C GLN A 42 6.73 2.07 2.56
N VAL A 43 6.96 1.33 3.63
CA VAL A 43 8.31 1.12 4.17
C VAL A 43 8.64 -0.36 4.28
N PHE A 44 9.79 -0.74 3.73
CA PHE A 44 10.29 -2.10 3.92
C PHE A 44 10.92 -2.21 5.30
N THR A 45 10.23 -2.87 6.23
CA THR A 45 10.49 -2.78 7.67
C THR A 45 11.92 -3.16 8.04
N ARG A 46 12.48 -4.23 7.46
CA ARG A 46 13.85 -4.69 7.74
C ARG A 46 14.96 -3.79 7.17
N LEU A 47 14.62 -2.88 6.25
CA LEU A 47 15.60 -2.01 5.60
C LEU A 47 15.64 -0.61 6.23
N PHE A 48 14.53 -0.13 6.79
CA PHE A 48 14.38 1.26 7.25
C PHE A 48 15.41 1.67 8.31
N GLY A 49 15.60 0.88 9.34
CA GLY A 49 16.52 1.17 10.45
C GLY A 49 17.91 0.57 10.27
N ASN A 50 18.17 -0.12 9.17
CA ASN A 50 19.47 -0.73 8.92
C ASN A 50 20.54 0.33 8.65
N THR A 51 21.51 0.46 9.54
CA THR A 51 22.65 1.40 9.41
C THR A 51 23.94 0.74 8.94
N ASN A 52 23.95 -0.57 8.71
CA ASN A 52 25.09 -1.29 8.17
C ASN A 52 25.25 -0.99 6.68
N THR A 53 26.46 -0.61 6.24
CA THR A 53 26.77 -0.20 4.87
C THR A 53 27.63 -1.21 4.12
N THR A 54 27.79 -2.43 4.63
CA THR A 54 28.66 -3.47 4.03
C THR A 54 28.13 -3.91 2.68
N ASN A 55 26.81 -4.16 2.55
CA ASN A 55 26.14 -4.59 1.32
C ASN A 55 26.88 -5.70 0.55
N LYS A 56 27.36 -6.71 1.28
CA LYS A 56 27.98 -7.89 0.67
C LYS A 56 26.91 -8.67 -0.10
N PRO A 57 27.11 -8.97 -1.40
CA PRO A 57 26.20 -9.86 -2.11
C PRO A 57 26.05 -11.21 -1.39
N TRP A 58 24.82 -11.65 -1.20
CA TRP A 58 24.48 -12.85 -0.42
C TRP A 58 24.95 -12.81 1.04
N GLY A 59 25.18 -11.62 1.60
CA GLY A 59 25.61 -11.46 2.98
C GLY A 59 24.58 -11.93 3.99
N THR A 60 25.06 -12.44 5.13
CA THR A 60 24.21 -12.83 6.26
C THR A 60 23.66 -11.61 6.99
N ILE A 61 22.75 -11.84 7.94
CA ILE A 61 22.20 -10.78 8.80
C ILE A 61 23.30 -10.10 9.63
N GLU A 62 24.33 -10.86 10.05
CA GLU A 62 25.49 -10.34 10.81
C GLU A 62 26.41 -9.48 9.93
N GLU A 63 26.57 -9.84 8.65
CA GLU A 63 27.40 -9.10 7.70
C GLU A 63 26.75 -7.82 7.21
N ASN A 64 25.45 -7.87 6.85
CA ASN A 64 24.76 -6.76 6.20
C ASN A 64 23.81 -5.98 7.11
N GLY A 65 23.50 -6.54 8.28
CA GLY A 65 22.58 -5.92 9.24
C GLY A 65 21.10 -6.00 8.83
N VAL A 66 20.26 -5.61 9.75
CA VAL A 66 18.80 -5.55 9.58
C VAL A 66 18.20 -4.45 10.46
N GLY A 67 17.18 -3.77 9.97
CA GLY A 67 16.37 -2.85 10.76
C GLY A 67 15.41 -3.59 11.69
N LYS A 68 15.03 -2.96 12.79
CA LYS A 68 14.20 -3.50 13.86
C LYS A 68 12.91 -2.67 14.05
N PHE A 69 11.87 -3.27 14.62
CA PHE A 69 10.66 -2.54 15.05
C PHE A 69 10.99 -1.35 15.96
N ASN A 70 12.01 -1.48 16.80
CA ASN A 70 12.44 -0.44 17.70
C ASN A 70 13.23 0.69 17.04
N ASP A 71 13.61 0.55 15.76
CA ASP A 71 14.22 1.64 14.99
C ASP A 71 13.21 2.68 14.53
N PHE A 72 11.92 2.33 14.50
CA PHE A 72 10.82 3.27 14.32
C PHE A 72 10.55 4.02 15.64
N THR A 73 11.49 4.85 16.04
CA THR A 73 11.40 5.68 17.24
C THR A 73 10.35 6.78 17.07
N ASP A 74 9.95 7.44 18.17
CA ASP A 74 9.05 8.61 18.12
C ASP A 74 9.59 9.69 17.16
N LYS A 75 10.91 9.90 17.16
CA LYS A 75 11.57 10.84 16.23
C LYS A 75 11.41 10.38 14.77
N ALA A 76 11.68 9.12 14.46
CA ALA A 76 11.52 8.59 13.12
C ALA A 76 10.07 8.73 12.62
N LEU A 77 9.10 8.36 13.44
CA LEU A 77 7.68 8.44 13.11
C LEU A 77 7.20 9.89 12.95
N SER A 78 7.67 10.81 13.82
CA SER A 78 7.35 12.23 13.68
C SER A 78 7.92 12.85 12.40
N GLU A 79 9.07 12.40 11.92
CA GLU A 79 9.65 12.83 10.64
C GLU A 79 8.90 12.26 9.42
N ILE A 80 8.32 11.07 9.53
CA ILE A 80 7.45 10.48 8.52
C ILE A 80 6.10 11.24 8.49
N GLU A 81 5.51 11.50 9.65
CA GLU A 81 4.27 12.29 9.75
C GLU A 81 4.47 13.71 9.19
N ALA A 82 5.58 14.38 9.57
CA ALA A 82 5.93 15.71 9.09
C ALA A 82 6.14 15.79 7.56
N LEU A 83 6.35 14.66 6.89
CA LEU A 83 6.40 14.59 5.42
C LEU A 83 5.00 14.75 4.78
N GLY A 84 3.92 14.66 5.57
CA GLY A 84 2.54 14.70 5.12
C GLY A 84 1.91 13.31 4.95
N VAL A 85 2.49 12.31 5.61
CA VAL A 85 1.99 10.93 5.60
C VAL A 85 0.83 10.78 6.59
N THR A 86 -0.18 9.98 6.21
CA THR A 86 -1.34 9.67 7.04
C THR A 86 -1.42 8.17 7.40
N HIS A 87 -0.87 7.33 6.54
CA HIS A 87 -0.85 5.88 6.70
C HIS A 87 0.56 5.35 6.46
N ILE A 88 1.02 4.44 7.30
CA ILE A 88 2.28 3.74 7.10
C ILE A 88 2.01 2.27 6.80
N TRP A 89 2.52 1.78 5.67
CA TRP A 89 2.44 0.37 5.31
C TRP A 89 3.79 -0.31 5.60
N TYR A 90 3.80 -1.09 6.67
CA TYR A 90 4.95 -1.90 7.07
C TYR A 90 5.01 -3.18 6.24
N THR A 91 5.83 -3.19 5.19
CA THR A 91 6.04 -4.37 4.33
C THR A 91 6.96 -5.38 5.02
N GLY A 92 6.62 -6.67 4.92
CA GLY A 92 7.44 -7.79 5.40
C GLY A 92 7.30 -8.08 6.90
N VAL A 93 6.19 -7.68 7.52
CA VAL A 93 5.93 -7.90 8.95
C VAL A 93 5.50 -9.34 9.26
N PRO A 94 4.52 -9.98 8.58
CA PRO A 94 4.18 -11.36 8.86
C PRO A 94 5.38 -12.29 8.71
N HIS A 95 5.46 -13.32 9.56
CA HIS A 95 6.58 -14.26 9.54
C HIS A 95 6.60 -15.05 8.23
N HIS A 96 7.63 -14.85 7.44
CA HIS A 96 7.88 -15.55 6.16
C HIS A 96 9.11 -16.44 6.26
N GLY A 97 9.31 -17.34 5.28
CA GLY A 97 10.48 -18.19 5.22
C GLY A 97 11.77 -17.39 5.09
N LEU A 98 12.81 -17.74 5.86
CA LEU A 98 14.11 -17.06 5.89
C LEU A 98 15.21 -18.02 6.36
N ILE A 99 16.49 -17.65 6.14
CA ILE A 99 17.63 -18.57 6.36
C ILE A 99 18.29 -18.40 7.72
N THR A 100 18.13 -17.26 8.38
CA THR A 100 18.69 -17.06 9.72
C THR A 100 18.16 -18.11 10.71
N ASP A 101 19.05 -18.75 11.47
CA ASP A 101 18.70 -19.80 12.40
C ASP A 101 18.07 -19.24 13.69
N TYR A 102 16.82 -19.57 13.92
CA TYR A 102 16.06 -19.25 15.12
C TYR A 102 15.57 -20.51 15.87
N SER A 103 16.22 -21.64 15.65
CA SER A 103 15.84 -22.94 16.27
C SER A 103 15.88 -22.91 17.79
N GLU A 104 16.76 -22.10 18.40
CA GLU A 104 16.78 -21.90 19.86
C GLU A 104 15.49 -21.29 20.42
N TYR A 105 14.70 -20.60 19.57
CA TYR A 105 13.39 -20.03 19.90
C TYR A 105 12.22 -20.94 19.47
N GLY A 106 12.49 -22.18 19.08
CA GLY A 106 11.50 -23.13 18.60
C GLY A 106 10.97 -22.86 17.19
N ILE A 107 11.63 -21.99 16.43
CA ILE A 107 11.32 -21.72 15.02
C ILE A 107 12.11 -22.71 14.15
N SER A 108 11.42 -23.49 13.33
CA SER A 108 12.08 -24.43 12.41
C SER A 108 12.90 -23.70 11.36
N ASN A 109 14.12 -24.21 11.07
CA ASN A 109 14.94 -23.70 9.97
C ASN A 109 14.24 -23.94 8.64
N ASP A 110 14.37 -22.99 7.73
CA ASP A 110 13.88 -23.09 6.37
C ASP A 110 14.95 -23.62 5.42
N ASP A 111 14.48 -24.34 4.41
CA ASP A 111 15.36 -25.01 3.45
C ASP A 111 15.74 -24.04 2.32
N PRO A 112 17.05 -23.76 2.10
CA PRO A 112 17.51 -22.84 1.09
C PRO A 112 17.09 -23.21 -0.35
N ASP A 113 16.80 -24.48 -0.61
CA ASP A 113 16.38 -24.95 -1.93
C ASP A 113 14.95 -24.47 -2.30
N VAL A 114 14.19 -23.99 -1.30
CA VAL A 114 12.84 -23.40 -1.48
C VAL A 114 12.71 -22.01 -0.85
N ILE A 115 13.82 -21.30 -0.66
CA ILE A 115 13.84 -19.90 -0.19
C ILE A 115 14.56 -19.03 -1.22
N LYS A 116 14.05 -17.84 -1.48
CA LYS A 116 14.68 -16.83 -2.36
C LYS A 116 15.53 -15.87 -1.55
N GLY A 117 16.82 -15.78 -1.84
CA GLY A 117 17.78 -14.98 -1.08
C GLY A 117 18.01 -15.53 0.32
N ARG A 118 18.62 -14.73 1.21
CA ARG A 118 18.85 -15.12 2.62
C ARG A 118 17.73 -14.63 3.54
N ALA A 119 17.22 -13.45 3.26
CA ALA A 119 16.15 -12.86 4.05
C ALA A 119 14.75 -13.36 3.64
N GLY A 120 14.66 -14.17 2.60
CA GLY A 120 13.43 -14.75 2.09
C GLY A 120 12.48 -13.75 1.43
N SER A 121 11.48 -14.27 0.74
CA SER A 121 10.40 -13.45 0.19
C SER A 121 9.42 -13.04 1.29
N PRO A 122 9.13 -11.75 1.46
CA PRO A 122 8.11 -11.28 2.41
C PRO A 122 6.70 -11.79 2.07
N TYR A 123 6.53 -12.37 0.88
CA TYR A 123 5.28 -12.93 0.38
C TYR A 123 5.19 -14.46 0.49
N ALA A 124 6.25 -15.15 0.91
CA ALA A 124 6.22 -16.57 1.27
C ALA A 124 5.91 -16.73 2.78
N ILE A 125 4.69 -16.41 3.18
CA ILE A 125 4.28 -16.37 4.60
C ILE A 125 4.29 -17.78 5.18
N LYS A 126 5.03 -17.95 6.29
CA LYS A 126 5.18 -19.19 7.06
C LYS A 126 4.26 -19.23 8.28
N ASP A 127 3.97 -18.09 8.89
CA ASP A 127 3.11 -17.96 10.06
C ASP A 127 2.37 -16.62 10.06
N TYR A 128 1.06 -16.64 9.92
CA TYR A 128 0.22 -15.45 9.94
C TYR A 128 -0.11 -14.93 11.34
N TYR A 129 0.14 -15.72 12.39
CA TYR A 129 -0.18 -15.35 13.77
C TYR A 129 1.01 -14.77 14.53
N ASN A 130 2.14 -14.59 13.83
CA ASN A 130 3.34 -14.00 14.39
C ASN A 130 4.05 -13.11 13.34
N VAL A 131 5.09 -12.42 13.79
CA VAL A 131 5.88 -11.52 12.97
C VAL A 131 7.27 -12.09 12.70
N ASN A 132 7.91 -11.59 11.64
CA ASN A 132 9.26 -11.96 11.24
C ASN A 132 10.26 -11.75 12.41
N PRO A 133 10.97 -12.81 12.84
CA PRO A 133 11.92 -12.74 13.96
C PRO A 133 13.09 -11.80 13.73
N ASP A 134 13.50 -11.57 12.46
CA ASP A 134 14.56 -10.62 12.12
C ASP A 134 14.25 -9.21 12.61
N LEU A 135 12.97 -8.82 12.72
CA LEU A 135 12.54 -7.46 13.01
C LEU A 135 12.53 -7.13 14.50
N ALA A 136 12.63 -8.12 15.37
CA ALA A 136 12.63 -7.92 16.82
C ALA A 136 14.05 -7.77 17.38
N VAL A 137 14.18 -7.01 18.47
CA VAL A 137 15.38 -6.99 19.29
C VAL A 137 15.41 -8.23 20.19
N ASP A 138 14.27 -8.59 20.76
CA ASP A 138 14.06 -9.84 21.53
C ASP A 138 13.09 -10.74 20.77
N VAL A 139 13.61 -11.79 20.15
CA VAL A 139 12.83 -12.72 19.32
C VAL A 139 11.65 -13.33 20.09
N THR A 140 11.80 -13.53 21.40
CA THR A 140 10.72 -14.08 22.27
C THR A 140 9.57 -13.11 22.46
N LYS A 141 9.82 -11.80 22.27
CA LYS A 141 8.84 -10.70 22.43
C LYS A 141 8.48 -10.02 21.10
N ARG A 142 8.78 -10.66 19.97
CA ARG A 142 8.62 -10.04 18.65
C ARG A 142 7.21 -9.50 18.37
N LEU A 143 6.18 -10.22 18.85
CA LEU A 143 4.79 -9.78 18.67
C LEU A 143 4.46 -8.57 19.55
N GLU A 144 4.97 -8.53 20.78
CA GLU A 144 4.84 -7.37 21.68
C GLU A 144 5.60 -6.16 21.16
N GLU A 145 6.79 -6.35 20.58
CA GLU A 145 7.55 -5.26 19.95
C GLU A 145 6.80 -4.67 18.76
N PHE A 146 6.17 -5.51 17.93
CA PHE A 146 5.34 -5.01 16.83
C PHE A 146 4.09 -4.31 17.34
N LYS A 147 3.42 -4.85 18.37
CA LYS A 147 2.28 -4.15 18.98
C LYS A 147 2.69 -2.79 19.53
N ALA A 148 3.83 -2.69 20.20
CA ALA A 148 4.37 -1.41 20.66
C ALA A 148 4.69 -0.45 19.50
N LEU A 149 5.09 -0.96 18.31
CA LEU A 149 5.26 -0.14 17.12
C LEU A 149 3.91 0.40 16.60
N ILE A 150 2.85 -0.42 16.60
CA ILE A 150 1.51 0.05 16.24
C ILE A 150 1.09 1.20 17.18
N ASP A 151 1.23 1.01 18.49
CA ASP A 151 0.87 2.01 19.49
C ASP A 151 1.68 3.33 19.31
N ARG A 152 3.00 3.24 18.99
CA ARG A 152 3.83 4.41 18.66
C ARG A 152 3.39 5.11 17.38
N SER A 153 3.04 4.33 16.33
CA SER A 153 2.56 4.87 15.06
C SER A 153 1.26 5.65 15.26
N HIS A 154 0.32 5.10 16.02
CA HIS A 154 -0.92 5.79 16.37
C HIS A 154 -0.65 7.07 17.17
N SER A 155 0.31 7.05 18.10
CA SER A 155 0.72 8.23 18.87
C SER A 155 1.31 9.34 17.99
N ALA A 156 1.87 8.97 16.84
CA ALA A 156 2.34 9.87 15.78
C ALA A 156 1.27 10.20 14.73
N ASN A 157 -0.02 9.94 14.98
CA ASN A 157 -1.15 10.13 14.04
C ASN A 157 -1.05 9.32 12.74
N LEU A 158 -0.30 8.24 12.72
CA LEU A 158 -0.14 7.36 11.56
C LEU A 158 -1.02 6.11 11.71
N LYS A 159 -1.84 5.83 10.71
CA LYS A 159 -2.58 4.57 10.57
C LYS A 159 -1.65 3.47 10.08
N VAL A 160 -1.83 2.24 10.58
CA VAL A 160 -0.94 1.12 10.30
C VAL A 160 -1.57 0.14 9.31
N LEU A 161 -0.84 -0.16 8.22
CA LEU A 161 -1.20 -1.17 7.24
C LEU A 161 -0.13 -2.27 7.22
N ILE A 162 -0.56 -3.52 6.99
CA ILE A 162 0.31 -4.67 6.73
C ILE A 162 -0.16 -5.46 5.52
N ASP A 163 0.70 -6.35 4.99
CA ASP A 163 0.33 -7.27 3.91
C ASP A 163 -0.47 -8.47 4.43
N ILE A 164 -1.43 -8.92 3.62
CA ILE A 164 -1.98 -10.27 3.63
C ILE A 164 -1.82 -10.84 2.21
N VAL A 165 -1.35 -12.09 2.10
CA VAL A 165 -1.02 -12.78 0.85
C VAL A 165 -1.95 -13.97 0.66
N PRO A 166 -3.21 -13.79 0.23
CA PRO A 166 -4.16 -14.89 0.21
C PRO A 166 -3.92 -15.91 -0.89
N ASN A 167 -3.31 -15.50 -2.00
CA ASN A 167 -3.11 -16.37 -3.14
C ASN A 167 -2.24 -17.59 -2.84
N HIS A 168 -1.27 -17.46 -1.92
CA HIS A 168 -0.28 -18.50 -1.62
C HIS A 168 0.30 -18.36 -0.21
N VAL A 169 0.96 -19.40 0.28
CA VAL A 169 1.75 -19.41 1.51
C VAL A 169 3.08 -20.14 1.27
N ALA A 170 4.01 -20.07 2.22
CA ALA A 170 5.24 -20.86 2.15
C ALA A 170 4.95 -22.37 2.13
N ARG A 171 5.83 -23.18 1.51
CA ARG A 171 5.64 -24.62 1.43
C ARG A 171 5.56 -25.31 2.80
N ASN A 172 6.32 -24.82 3.77
CA ASN A 172 6.36 -25.32 5.14
C ASN A 172 5.55 -24.45 6.10
N TYR A 173 4.35 -24.00 5.70
CA TYR A 173 3.48 -23.18 6.55
C TYR A 173 3.25 -23.85 7.91
N GLN A 174 3.59 -23.15 8.99
CA GLN A 174 3.41 -23.61 10.37
C GLN A 174 3.33 -22.43 11.33
N SER A 175 2.21 -22.29 12.02
CA SER A 175 2.03 -21.24 13.03
C SER A 175 2.39 -21.72 14.42
N LEU A 176 3.32 -21.03 15.08
CA LEU A 176 3.82 -21.39 16.41
C LEU A 176 2.95 -20.84 17.55
N THR A 177 2.35 -19.69 17.37
CA THR A 177 1.64 -18.93 18.43
C THR A 177 0.18 -18.63 18.09
N LYS A 178 -0.41 -19.44 17.23
CA LYS A 178 -1.83 -19.34 16.87
C LYS A 178 -2.74 -19.62 18.07
N PRO A 179 -3.98 -19.06 18.09
CA PRO A 179 -4.99 -19.46 19.05
C PRO A 179 -5.24 -20.98 19.02
N GLU A 180 -5.53 -21.60 20.16
CA GLU A 180 -5.70 -23.06 20.29
C GLU A 180 -6.75 -23.67 19.36
N TRP A 181 -7.78 -22.90 19.02
CA TRP A 181 -8.86 -23.32 18.11
C TRP A 181 -8.51 -23.21 16.64
N VAL A 182 -7.35 -22.59 16.28
CA VAL A 182 -6.90 -22.41 14.90
C VAL A 182 -6.12 -23.65 14.44
N LYS A 183 -6.48 -24.17 13.28
CA LYS A 183 -5.72 -25.19 12.55
C LYS A 183 -4.94 -24.54 11.41
N ASP A 184 -3.69 -24.95 11.23
CA ASP A 184 -2.87 -24.51 10.12
C ASP A 184 -3.44 -24.92 8.77
N PHE A 185 -3.01 -24.24 7.71
CA PHE A 185 -3.36 -24.63 6.34
C PHE A 185 -2.84 -26.03 6.05
N GLY A 186 -3.67 -26.86 5.42
CA GLY A 186 -3.34 -28.21 4.95
C GLY A 186 -3.45 -29.33 5.99
N VAL A 187 -3.67 -29.03 7.28
CA VAL A 187 -3.70 -30.05 8.36
C VAL A 187 -4.83 -31.07 8.18
N ASP A 188 -5.99 -30.63 7.69
CA ASP A 188 -7.16 -31.48 7.48
C ASP A 188 -7.35 -31.86 5.99
N ASP A 189 -6.37 -31.58 5.13
CA ASP A 189 -6.47 -31.83 3.69
C ASP A 189 -6.47 -33.34 3.37
N ASP A 190 -7.31 -33.71 2.43
CA ASP A 190 -7.28 -35.02 1.78
C ASP A 190 -6.24 -35.01 0.67
N THR A 191 -5.04 -35.50 0.95
CA THR A 191 -3.90 -35.50 0.02
C THR A 191 -3.98 -36.61 -1.05
N THR A 192 -5.01 -37.45 -1.01
CA THR A 192 -5.22 -38.55 -1.98
C THR A 192 -5.93 -38.08 -3.25
N VAL A 193 -6.41 -36.83 -3.28
CA VAL A 193 -7.10 -36.19 -4.41
C VAL A 193 -6.43 -34.89 -4.80
N GLU A 194 -6.49 -34.55 -6.09
CA GLU A 194 -5.95 -33.30 -6.61
C GLU A 194 -6.67 -32.07 -6.01
N TYR A 195 -7.98 -32.20 -5.86
CA TYR A 195 -8.85 -31.12 -5.38
C TYR A 195 -9.99 -31.67 -4.51
N LYS A 196 -10.31 -30.90 -3.47
CA LYS A 196 -11.53 -31.04 -2.68
C LYS A 196 -11.91 -29.66 -2.16
N LYS A 197 -13.21 -29.31 -2.08
CA LYS A 197 -13.69 -27.97 -1.69
C LYS A 197 -12.97 -27.41 -0.46
N ASN A 198 -12.83 -28.23 0.60
CA ASN A 198 -12.28 -27.81 1.88
C ASN A 198 -10.79 -28.14 2.06
N ASN A 199 -10.12 -28.72 1.06
CA ASN A 199 -8.66 -28.75 1.05
C ASN A 199 -8.13 -27.31 0.94
N ASN A 200 -7.09 -27.00 1.70
CA ASN A 200 -6.46 -25.68 1.62
C ASN A 200 -5.51 -25.57 0.43
N PHE A 201 -5.05 -26.70 -0.10
CA PHE A 201 -4.12 -26.76 -1.24
C PHE A 201 -4.63 -27.67 -2.36
N TYR A 202 -3.99 -27.55 -3.52
CA TYR A 202 -4.09 -28.49 -4.65
C TYR A 202 -2.87 -29.39 -4.64
N TYR A 203 -3.08 -30.68 -4.97
CA TYR A 203 -2.04 -31.71 -4.90
C TYR A 203 -1.74 -32.33 -6.26
N VAL A 204 -0.47 -32.72 -6.46
CA VAL A 204 -0.04 -33.57 -7.59
C VAL A 204 0.00 -35.01 -7.06
N VAL A 205 -1.13 -35.71 -7.18
CA VAL A 205 -1.35 -37.01 -6.51
C VAL A 205 -0.29 -38.04 -6.92
N ASN A 206 0.24 -38.77 -5.93
CA ASN A 206 1.26 -39.80 -6.07
C ASN A 206 2.60 -39.34 -6.67
N GLN A 207 2.93 -38.07 -6.58
CA GLN A 207 4.23 -37.51 -7.00
C GLN A 207 4.78 -36.62 -5.90
N ASP A 208 6.06 -36.82 -5.58
CA ASP A 208 6.76 -35.99 -4.60
C ASP A 208 7.27 -34.69 -5.26
N PHE A 209 7.43 -33.65 -4.47
CA PHE A 209 8.02 -32.42 -4.94
C PHE A 209 9.51 -32.62 -5.25
N GLU A 210 9.95 -32.09 -6.38
CA GLU A 210 11.35 -32.00 -6.76
C GLU A 210 11.77 -30.52 -6.84
N VAL A 211 12.90 -30.21 -6.25
CA VAL A 211 13.52 -28.88 -6.36
C VAL A 211 13.76 -28.55 -7.84
N PRO A 212 13.44 -27.32 -8.31
CA PRO A 212 13.66 -26.95 -9.70
C PRO A 212 15.14 -26.94 -10.07
N ASP A 213 15.44 -27.19 -11.34
CA ASP A 213 16.80 -27.02 -11.83
C ASP A 213 17.19 -25.55 -11.81
N PHE A 214 18.22 -25.19 -11.07
CA PHE A 214 18.75 -23.84 -11.03
C PHE A 214 19.55 -23.54 -12.32
N ILE A 215 19.31 -22.37 -12.90
CA ILE A 215 19.89 -21.92 -14.17
C ILE A 215 20.61 -20.57 -13.99
N ASN A 216 21.34 -20.15 -15.03
CA ASN A 216 22.02 -18.84 -15.07
C ASN A 216 23.04 -18.64 -13.92
N ASN A 217 23.75 -19.69 -13.52
CA ASN A 217 24.71 -19.70 -12.41
C ASN A 217 24.06 -19.34 -11.03
N TYR A 218 22.74 -19.44 -10.93
CA TYR A 218 22.09 -19.34 -9.63
C TYR A 218 22.43 -20.58 -8.80
N THR A 219 22.82 -20.34 -7.56
CA THR A 219 23.01 -21.37 -6.54
C THR A 219 22.37 -20.85 -5.25
N PRO A 220 21.63 -21.65 -4.51
CA PRO A 220 21.10 -21.24 -3.21
C PRO A 220 22.19 -20.60 -2.35
N LEU A 221 21.88 -19.51 -1.67
CA LEU A 221 22.78 -18.75 -0.81
C LEU A 221 24.06 -18.22 -1.50
N GLY A 222 24.06 -18.12 -2.84
CA GLY A 222 25.26 -17.73 -3.60
C GLY A 222 26.37 -18.79 -3.59
N GLY A 223 26.06 -20.02 -3.18
CA GLY A 223 26.98 -21.14 -3.08
C GLY A 223 27.62 -21.34 -1.70
N ASP A 224 27.23 -20.59 -0.69
CA ASP A 224 27.67 -20.83 0.68
C ASP A 224 27.16 -22.16 1.21
N THR A 225 27.97 -22.85 2.00
CA THR A 225 27.62 -24.17 2.55
C THR A 225 26.48 -24.06 3.56
N ASN A 226 25.43 -24.84 3.33
CA ASN A 226 24.34 -25.03 4.28
C ASN A 226 23.91 -26.53 4.23
N PRO A 227 23.74 -27.22 5.35
CA PRO A 227 23.37 -28.63 5.36
C PRO A 227 22.04 -28.96 4.68
N LEU A 228 21.12 -27.98 4.62
CA LEU A 228 19.81 -28.13 3.97
C LEU A 228 19.82 -27.74 2.48
N ALA A 229 20.88 -27.12 1.97
CA ALA A 229 21.04 -26.84 0.54
C ALA A 229 21.61 -28.08 -0.17
N ASP A 230 20.84 -29.17 -0.19
CA ASP A 230 21.26 -30.49 -0.71
C ASP A 230 20.51 -30.88 -2.00
N GLY A 231 19.71 -29.97 -2.57
CA GLY A 231 18.90 -30.18 -3.74
C GLY A 231 17.63 -30.99 -3.49
N LYS A 232 17.17 -31.08 -2.26
CA LYS A 232 15.99 -31.86 -1.85
C LYS A 232 15.10 -31.05 -0.92
N PHE A 233 13.80 -31.23 -1.09
CA PHE A 233 12.80 -30.74 -0.15
C PHE A 233 11.69 -31.78 0.02
N LEU A 234 11.39 -32.15 1.27
CA LEU A 234 10.43 -33.22 1.56
C LEU A 234 8.98 -32.68 1.53
N GLU A 235 8.29 -32.91 0.44
CA GLU A 235 6.86 -32.62 0.30
C GLU A 235 6.21 -33.76 -0.53
N SER A 236 5.35 -34.55 0.11
CA SER A 236 4.67 -35.71 -0.49
C SER A 236 3.19 -35.73 -0.08
N PRO A 237 2.25 -35.68 -1.04
CA PRO A 237 2.45 -35.38 -2.46
C PRO A 237 2.83 -33.91 -2.67
N ALA A 238 3.42 -33.59 -3.82
CA ALA A 238 3.72 -32.23 -4.22
C ALA A 238 2.46 -31.36 -4.27
N LYS A 239 2.59 -30.09 -3.89
CA LYS A 239 1.50 -29.09 -4.03
C LYS A 239 1.75 -28.19 -5.25
N TRP A 240 0.68 -27.65 -5.82
CA TRP A 240 0.82 -26.66 -6.87
C TRP A 240 1.58 -25.43 -6.35
N THR A 241 2.41 -24.83 -7.20
CA THR A 241 3.13 -23.59 -6.85
C THR A 241 2.18 -22.39 -6.72
N GLY A 242 2.63 -21.34 -6.06
CA GLY A 242 1.82 -20.12 -5.85
C GLY A 242 1.26 -19.48 -7.11
N ASN A 243 1.96 -19.58 -8.26
CA ASN A 243 1.44 -19.13 -9.56
C ASN A 243 0.56 -20.17 -10.28
N GLY A 244 0.32 -21.35 -9.67
CA GLY A 244 -0.57 -22.38 -10.19
C GLY A 244 0.08 -23.43 -11.11
N SER A 245 1.42 -23.54 -11.13
CA SER A 245 2.09 -24.66 -11.81
C SER A 245 1.73 -25.98 -11.14
N ARG A 246 1.35 -26.97 -11.97
CA ARG A 246 0.91 -28.31 -11.55
C ARG A 246 2.03 -29.36 -11.66
N SER A 247 3.25 -28.92 -11.97
CA SER A 247 4.40 -29.82 -12.08
C SER A 247 4.93 -30.18 -10.69
N PRO A 248 5.23 -31.44 -10.39
CA PRO A 248 5.94 -31.83 -9.17
C PRO A 248 7.38 -31.29 -9.18
N LYS A 249 7.99 -31.08 -10.37
CA LYS A 249 9.24 -30.33 -10.56
C LYS A 249 8.92 -29.03 -11.29
N PRO A 250 8.67 -27.92 -10.58
CA PRO A 250 8.35 -26.64 -11.20
C PRO A 250 9.55 -26.05 -11.91
N ASN A 251 9.32 -25.06 -12.77
CA ASN A 251 10.37 -24.26 -13.37
C ASN A 251 10.90 -23.24 -12.36
N ILE A 252 12.17 -22.82 -12.50
CA ILE A 252 12.77 -21.79 -11.65
C ILE A 252 12.01 -20.44 -11.67
N TYR A 253 11.26 -20.15 -12.73
CA TYR A 253 10.41 -18.96 -12.84
C TYR A 253 9.02 -19.15 -12.25
N ASP A 254 8.63 -20.38 -11.90
CA ASP A 254 7.47 -20.62 -11.07
C ASP A 254 7.75 -20.12 -9.65
N TRP A 255 6.71 -19.83 -8.89
CA TRP A 255 6.87 -19.42 -7.50
C TRP A 255 7.10 -20.66 -6.63
N TYR A 256 8.24 -21.34 -6.88
CA TYR A 256 8.57 -22.65 -6.32
C TYR A 256 8.70 -22.65 -4.79
N GLU A 257 8.94 -21.48 -4.18
CA GLU A 257 9.02 -21.29 -2.72
C GLU A 257 7.65 -21.25 -2.04
N THR A 258 6.57 -21.19 -2.82
CA THR A 258 5.20 -21.05 -2.33
C THR A 258 4.25 -22.10 -2.87
N VAL A 259 3.13 -22.30 -2.18
CA VAL A 259 2.05 -23.20 -2.56
C VAL A 259 0.74 -22.46 -2.76
N LYS A 260 -0.01 -22.81 -3.81
CA LYS A 260 -1.29 -22.20 -4.17
C LYS A 260 -2.35 -22.56 -3.16
N VAL A 261 -3.05 -21.56 -2.62
CA VAL A 261 -4.22 -21.76 -1.78
C VAL A 261 -5.45 -22.07 -2.63
N ASN A 262 -6.22 -23.06 -2.20
CA ASN A 262 -7.47 -23.48 -2.83
C ASN A 262 -8.64 -22.67 -2.23
N TYR A 263 -9.38 -21.99 -3.10
CA TYR A 263 -10.55 -21.20 -2.77
C TYR A 263 -11.88 -21.87 -3.17
N GLY A 264 -11.92 -23.20 -3.30
CA GLY A 264 -13.12 -23.91 -3.75
C GLY A 264 -13.37 -23.79 -5.25
N VAL A 265 -12.28 -23.62 -6.02
CA VAL A 265 -12.31 -23.63 -7.50
C VAL A 265 -11.59 -24.86 -7.98
N SER A 266 -12.30 -25.77 -8.67
CA SER A 266 -11.69 -26.99 -9.19
C SER A 266 -10.63 -26.71 -10.27
N PRO A 267 -9.75 -27.66 -10.60
CA PRO A 267 -8.76 -27.53 -11.68
C PRO A 267 -9.37 -27.17 -13.05
N GLU A 268 -10.64 -27.49 -13.26
CA GLU A 268 -11.41 -27.17 -14.48
C GLU A 268 -12.16 -25.83 -14.37
N GLY A 269 -11.99 -25.10 -13.27
CA GLY A 269 -12.60 -23.78 -13.06
C GLY A 269 -14.04 -23.81 -12.49
N LYS A 270 -14.54 -24.97 -12.06
CA LYS A 270 -15.85 -25.06 -11.40
C LYS A 270 -15.74 -24.49 -9.99
N LYS A 271 -16.68 -23.62 -9.63
CA LYS A 271 -16.79 -23.02 -8.29
C LYS A 271 -17.70 -23.89 -7.41
N ASP A 272 -17.23 -24.28 -6.24
CA ASP A 272 -17.98 -25.06 -5.25
C ASP A 272 -18.43 -24.19 -4.05
N PHE A 273 -18.82 -22.95 -4.34
CA PHE A 273 -19.39 -21.97 -3.41
C PHE A 273 -20.47 -21.15 -4.11
N ASP A 274 -21.32 -20.49 -3.31
CA ASP A 274 -22.36 -19.62 -3.85
C ASP A 274 -21.76 -18.35 -4.48
N GLU A 275 -22.37 -17.83 -5.52
CA GLU A 275 -22.05 -16.54 -6.10
C GLU A 275 -23.00 -15.44 -5.59
N LEU A 276 -22.50 -14.20 -5.59
CA LEU A 276 -23.32 -13.04 -5.26
C LEU A 276 -24.48 -12.90 -6.26
N PRO A 277 -25.73 -12.67 -5.79
CA PRO A 277 -26.84 -12.38 -6.68
C PRO A 277 -26.60 -11.11 -7.51
N GLU A 278 -27.32 -11.02 -8.64
CA GLU A 278 -27.36 -9.81 -9.45
C GLU A 278 -27.78 -8.59 -8.61
N GLY A 279 -27.14 -7.45 -8.84
CA GLY A 279 -27.39 -6.20 -8.13
C GLY A 279 -26.61 -6.04 -6.82
N PHE A 280 -25.84 -7.06 -6.38
CA PHE A 280 -25.01 -6.94 -5.17
C PHE A 280 -23.85 -5.96 -5.33
N GLU A 281 -23.41 -5.66 -6.54
CA GLU A 281 -22.44 -4.61 -6.83
C GLU A 281 -22.85 -3.23 -6.29
N ASN A 282 -24.17 -3.00 -6.12
CA ASN A 282 -24.76 -1.76 -5.61
C ASN A 282 -25.13 -1.83 -4.11
N LYS A 283 -24.87 -2.96 -3.44
CA LYS A 283 -25.14 -3.13 -2.01
C LYS A 283 -23.92 -2.75 -1.17
N ASP A 284 -24.20 -2.33 0.07
CA ASP A 284 -23.15 -2.04 1.05
C ASP A 284 -22.51 -3.32 1.64
N TYR A 285 -21.47 -3.15 2.43
CA TYR A 285 -20.78 -4.28 3.06
C TYR A 285 -21.66 -5.03 4.07
N VAL A 286 -22.68 -4.38 4.67
CA VAL A 286 -23.61 -5.03 5.61
C VAL A 286 -24.47 -6.06 4.88
N ALA A 287 -24.97 -5.71 3.69
CA ALA A 287 -25.74 -6.62 2.85
C ALA A 287 -24.88 -7.83 2.41
N HIS A 288 -23.61 -7.59 2.01
CA HIS A 288 -22.67 -8.65 1.65
C HIS A 288 -22.38 -9.58 2.84
N PHE A 289 -22.09 -9.03 4.01
CA PHE A 289 -21.88 -9.81 5.23
C PHE A 289 -23.10 -10.69 5.56
N ASN A 290 -24.30 -10.15 5.52
CA ASN A 290 -25.53 -10.88 5.79
C ASN A 290 -25.81 -11.99 4.75
N PHE A 291 -25.42 -11.79 3.48
CA PHE A 291 -25.50 -12.83 2.46
C PHE A 291 -24.59 -14.02 2.80
N TRP A 292 -23.34 -13.75 3.19
CA TRP A 292 -22.35 -14.78 3.47
C TRP A 292 -22.51 -15.49 4.80
N LYS A 293 -23.19 -14.88 5.77
CA LYS A 293 -23.28 -15.33 7.17
C LYS A 293 -23.63 -16.81 7.36
N ASP A 294 -24.57 -17.30 6.54
CA ASP A 294 -25.11 -18.65 6.65
C ASP A 294 -24.70 -19.54 5.45
N LYS A 295 -23.69 -19.14 4.68
CA LYS A 295 -23.23 -19.87 3.51
C LYS A 295 -22.13 -20.86 3.86
N ASP A 296 -22.17 -22.02 3.19
CA ASP A 296 -21.10 -23.02 3.26
C ASP A 296 -19.94 -22.61 2.34
N VAL A 297 -18.94 -21.93 2.91
CA VAL A 297 -17.76 -21.43 2.21
C VAL A 297 -16.57 -22.37 2.40
N PRO A 298 -15.57 -22.38 1.47
CA PRO A 298 -14.34 -23.14 1.62
C PRO A 298 -13.59 -22.83 2.93
N ASP A 299 -12.91 -23.80 3.51
CA ASP A 299 -12.18 -23.65 4.76
C ASP A 299 -11.10 -22.54 4.72
N SER A 300 -10.42 -22.38 3.60
CA SER A 300 -9.43 -21.31 3.39
C SER A 300 -10.02 -19.91 3.56
N TRP A 301 -11.31 -19.70 3.20
CA TRP A 301 -11.98 -18.42 3.39
C TRP A 301 -12.11 -18.06 4.86
N ILE A 302 -12.48 -19.04 5.68
CA ILE A 302 -12.63 -18.87 7.14
C ILE A 302 -11.28 -18.53 7.74
N LYS A 303 -10.22 -19.28 7.37
CA LYS A 303 -8.86 -19.04 7.86
C LYS A 303 -8.36 -17.63 7.56
N PHE A 304 -8.48 -17.14 6.32
CA PHE A 304 -8.03 -15.79 5.98
C PHE A 304 -8.87 -14.68 6.63
N LYS A 305 -10.19 -14.88 6.74
CA LYS A 305 -11.03 -13.96 7.52
C LYS A 305 -10.55 -13.87 8.97
N ASP A 306 -10.29 -15.01 9.61
CA ASP A 306 -9.86 -15.06 11.01
C ASP A 306 -8.47 -14.43 11.20
N ILE A 307 -7.54 -14.63 10.25
CA ILE A 307 -6.24 -13.93 10.20
C ILE A 307 -6.45 -12.41 10.15
N ALA A 308 -7.29 -11.92 9.25
CA ALA A 308 -7.55 -10.48 9.12
C ALA A 308 -8.16 -9.89 10.41
N LEU A 309 -9.14 -10.58 11.00
CA LEU A 309 -9.76 -10.15 12.27
C LEU A 309 -8.76 -10.18 13.44
N TYR A 310 -7.86 -11.18 13.48
CA TYR A 310 -6.79 -11.25 14.47
C TYR A 310 -5.88 -10.02 14.44
N TRP A 311 -5.46 -9.57 13.25
CA TRP A 311 -4.61 -8.39 13.11
C TRP A 311 -5.34 -7.07 13.40
N LEU A 312 -6.64 -6.97 13.07
CA LEU A 312 -7.46 -5.83 13.51
C LEU A 312 -7.55 -5.77 15.04
N ASP A 313 -7.68 -6.90 15.72
CA ASP A 313 -7.68 -6.97 17.19
C ASP A 313 -6.32 -6.60 17.81
N LYS A 314 -5.23 -6.68 17.05
CA LYS A 314 -3.89 -6.20 17.44
C LYS A 314 -3.69 -4.70 17.20
N GLY A 315 -4.63 -4.03 16.54
CA GLY A 315 -4.59 -2.59 16.30
C GLY A 315 -4.16 -2.17 14.89
N VAL A 316 -4.01 -3.12 13.96
CA VAL A 316 -3.78 -2.80 12.53
C VAL A 316 -5.02 -2.10 11.96
N ASP A 317 -4.83 -1.01 11.19
CA ASP A 317 -5.93 -0.20 10.64
C ASP A 317 -6.37 -0.65 9.23
N GLY A 318 -5.65 -1.55 8.61
CA GLY A 318 -6.01 -2.04 7.28
C GLY A 318 -4.94 -2.92 6.65
N PHE A 319 -5.19 -3.31 5.40
CA PHE A 319 -4.38 -4.32 4.73
C PHE A 319 -4.07 -3.92 3.29
N ARG A 320 -2.89 -4.36 2.81
CA ARG A 320 -2.61 -4.51 1.40
C ARG A 320 -2.72 -6.00 1.05
N PHE A 321 -3.55 -6.31 0.07
CA PHE A 321 -3.77 -7.67 -0.39
C PHE A 321 -2.94 -7.97 -1.63
N ASP A 322 -2.00 -8.91 -1.45
CA ASP A 322 -1.11 -9.39 -2.51
C ASP A 322 -1.87 -10.22 -3.54
N MET A 323 -1.53 -10.04 -4.83
CA MET A 323 -2.05 -10.82 -5.95
C MET A 323 -3.57 -11.04 -5.90
N ALA A 324 -4.33 -10.01 -5.54
CA ALA A 324 -5.75 -10.11 -5.28
C ALA A 324 -6.56 -10.62 -6.47
N GLU A 325 -6.15 -10.30 -7.71
CA GLU A 325 -6.84 -10.75 -8.92
C GLU A 325 -6.75 -12.26 -9.18
N MET A 326 -5.83 -12.96 -8.52
CA MET A 326 -5.70 -14.43 -8.62
C MET A 326 -6.63 -15.19 -7.65
N VAL A 327 -7.44 -14.46 -6.89
CA VAL A 327 -8.36 -15.00 -5.87
C VAL A 327 -9.80 -14.60 -6.23
N PRO A 328 -10.80 -15.51 -6.09
CA PRO A 328 -12.17 -15.23 -6.51
C PRO A 328 -12.77 -13.99 -5.84
N VAL A 329 -13.47 -13.15 -6.60
CA VAL A 329 -14.12 -11.92 -6.09
C VAL A 329 -15.14 -12.20 -4.98
N SER A 330 -15.79 -13.37 -5.00
CA SER A 330 -16.71 -13.81 -3.96
C SER A 330 -16.04 -13.98 -2.60
N PHE A 331 -14.79 -14.48 -2.57
CA PHE A 331 -13.99 -14.51 -1.34
C PHE A 331 -13.73 -13.10 -0.80
N TRP A 332 -13.39 -12.16 -1.67
CA TRP A 332 -13.16 -10.77 -1.25
C TRP A 332 -14.43 -10.15 -0.65
N SER A 333 -15.58 -10.40 -1.29
CA SER A 333 -16.88 -9.99 -0.73
C SER A 333 -17.10 -10.53 0.68
N PHE A 334 -16.83 -11.83 0.88
CA PHE A 334 -16.94 -12.49 2.18
C PHE A 334 -15.99 -11.87 3.22
N MET A 335 -14.70 -11.82 2.91
CA MET A 335 -13.68 -11.37 3.87
C MET A 335 -13.79 -9.88 4.15
N ASN A 336 -13.88 -9.03 3.11
CA ASN A 336 -13.89 -7.59 3.27
C ASN A 336 -15.16 -7.09 3.96
N SER A 337 -16.32 -7.73 3.71
CA SER A 337 -17.51 -7.39 4.47
C SER A 337 -17.38 -7.70 5.96
N ALA A 338 -16.74 -8.81 6.33
CA ALA A 338 -16.46 -9.14 7.74
C ALA A 338 -15.45 -8.15 8.36
N ILE A 339 -14.40 -7.77 7.64
CA ILE A 339 -13.44 -6.74 8.07
C ILE A 339 -14.17 -5.41 8.33
N LYS A 340 -15.02 -4.96 7.39
CA LYS A 340 -15.78 -3.71 7.51
C LYS A 340 -16.84 -3.75 8.62
N MET A 341 -17.41 -4.90 8.92
CA MET A 341 -18.28 -5.08 10.10
C MET A 341 -17.51 -4.91 11.41
N LYS A 342 -16.25 -5.35 11.46
CA LYS A 342 -15.36 -5.19 12.62
C LYS A 342 -14.83 -3.75 12.74
N ASN A 343 -14.35 -3.19 11.63
CA ASN A 343 -13.84 -1.81 11.55
C ASN A 343 -14.30 -1.16 10.22
N PRO A 344 -15.37 -0.36 10.23
CA PRO A 344 -15.86 0.32 9.03
C PRO A 344 -14.82 1.22 8.34
N ASN A 345 -13.82 1.70 9.08
CA ASN A 345 -12.76 2.57 8.60
C ASN A 345 -11.48 1.81 8.19
N ALA A 346 -11.48 0.48 8.20
CA ALA A 346 -10.34 -0.29 7.75
C ALA A 346 -9.96 0.09 6.31
N PHE A 347 -8.66 0.31 6.07
CA PHE A 347 -8.12 0.65 4.75
C PHE A 347 -7.80 -0.64 3.97
N LEU A 348 -8.50 -0.89 2.87
CA LEU A 348 -8.38 -2.12 2.08
C LEU A 348 -7.83 -1.80 0.70
N LEU A 349 -6.53 -2.04 0.51
CA LEU A 349 -5.80 -1.84 -0.74
C LEU A 349 -5.52 -3.19 -1.40
N ALA A 350 -5.84 -3.35 -2.67
CA ALA A 350 -5.60 -4.60 -3.40
C ALA A 350 -4.73 -4.42 -4.64
N GLU A 351 -3.91 -5.43 -4.88
CA GLU A 351 -3.15 -5.57 -6.11
C GLU A 351 -4.00 -6.25 -7.17
N VAL A 352 -4.53 -5.42 -8.10
CA VAL A 352 -5.30 -5.84 -9.27
C VAL A 352 -4.74 -5.10 -10.46
N TYR A 353 -4.21 -5.81 -11.46
CA TYR A 353 -3.53 -5.20 -12.60
C TYR A 353 -4.38 -5.15 -13.87
N GLN A 354 -5.42 -5.98 -13.96
CA GLN A 354 -6.26 -6.04 -15.16
C GLN A 354 -7.38 -5.00 -15.11
N PRO A 355 -7.38 -3.94 -15.96
CA PRO A 355 -8.34 -2.83 -15.87
C PRO A 355 -9.82 -3.25 -15.98
N HIS A 356 -10.12 -4.33 -16.73
CA HIS A 356 -11.48 -4.83 -16.86
C HIS A 356 -12.04 -5.44 -15.56
N LEU A 357 -11.18 -5.78 -14.58
CA LEU A 357 -11.57 -6.31 -13.26
C LEU A 357 -11.78 -5.22 -12.21
N TYR A 358 -11.27 -3.99 -12.41
CA TYR A 358 -11.27 -2.96 -11.37
C TYR A 358 -12.65 -2.74 -10.75
N ARG A 359 -13.66 -2.54 -11.59
CA ARG A 359 -15.03 -2.26 -11.11
C ARG A 359 -15.65 -3.44 -10.35
N GLU A 360 -15.30 -4.66 -10.72
CA GLU A 360 -15.78 -5.87 -10.03
C GLU A 360 -15.15 -6.00 -8.64
N TYR A 361 -13.83 -5.82 -8.52
CA TYR A 361 -13.13 -5.92 -7.24
C TYR A 361 -13.52 -4.78 -6.28
N ILE A 362 -13.74 -3.59 -6.78
CA ILE A 362 -14.25 -2.46 -5.98
C ILE A 362 -15.71 -2.74 -5.56
N LYS A 363 -16.61 -3.01 -6.50
CA LYS A 363 -18.06 -3.03 -6.26
C LYS A 363 -18.52 -4.32 -5.60
N LYS A 364 -18.08 -5.50 -6.07
CA LYS A 364 -18.42 -6.80 -5.50
C LYS A 364 -17.40 -7.25 -4.44
N GLY A 365 -16.12 -7.08 -4.70
CA GLY A 365 -15.04 -7.44 -3.77
C GLY A 365 -14.96 -6.54 -2.55
N LYS A 366 -15.62 -5.38 -2.55
CA LYS A 366 -15.59 -4.37 -1.46
C LYS A 366 -14.18 -3.90 -1.12
N MET A 367 -13.30 -3.78 -2.13
CA MET A 367 -12.02 -3.10 -1.97
C MET A 367 -12.22 -1.60 -1.90
N ASP A 368 -11.52 -0.93 -0.98
CA ASP A 368 -11.51 0.53 -0.93
C ASP A 368 -10.66 1.09 -2.07
N TYR A 369 -9.49 0.48 -2.29
CA TYR A 369 -8.50 0.97 -3.26
C TYR A 369 -7.84 -0.17 -4.04
N LEU A 370 -7.50 0.14 -5.30
CA LEU A 370 -6.67 -0.69 -6.18
C LEU A 370 -5.48 0.11 -6.67
N TYR A 371 -4.39 -0.55 -7.07
CA TYR A 371 -3.31 0.12 -7.79
C TYR A 371 -3.75 0.57 -9.19
N ASP A 372 -3.33 1.76 -9.61
CA ASP A 372 -3.50 2.25 -10.99
C ASP A 372 -2.35 1.81 -11.93
N LYS A 373 -1.77 0.63 -11.68
CA LYS A 373 -0.51 0.16 -12.30
C LYS A 373 -0.54 0.20 -13.83
N VAL A 374 -1.54 -0.39 -14.45
CA VAL A 374 -1.51 -0.66 -15.90
C VAL A 374 -1.90 0.56 -16.75
N GLN A 375 -2.66 1.49 -16.23
CA GLN A 375 -3.11 2.66 -16.98
C GLN A 375 -2.26 3.91 -16.66
N LEU A 376 -2.51 4.56 -15.54
CA LEU A 376 -1.86 5.85 -15.26
C LEU A 376 -0.37 5.69 -14.90
N TYR A 377 -0.01 4.74 -14.04
CA TYR A 377 1.39 4.50 -13.67
C TYR A 377 2.25 4.20 -14.90
N ASP A 378 1.87 3.21 -15.74
CA ASP A 378 2.66 2.83 -16.92
C ASP A 378 2.77 3.98 -17.92
N THR A 379 1.71 4.78 -18.08
CA THR A 379 1.74 5.98 -18.94
C THR A 379 2.71 7.01 -18.40
N ILE A 380 2.65 7.34 -17.11
CA ILE A 380 3.57 8.30 -16.47
C ILE A 380 5.02 7.78 -16.54
N LYS A 381 5.24 6.49 -16.30
CA LYS A 381 6.56 5.84 -16.45
C LYS A 381 7.14 6.06 -17.84
N HIS A 382 6.36 5.80 -18.89
CA HIS A 382 6.80 6.05 -20.26
C HIS A 382 7.09 7.52 -20.54
N ILE A 383 6.32 8.44 -19.97
CA ILE A 383 6.57 9.90 -20.10
C ILE A 383 7.90 10.27 -19.43
N MET A 384 8.16 9.80 -18.20
CA MET A 384 9.43 10.03 -17.50
C MET A 384 10.64 9.46 -18.25
N GLN A 385 10.46 8.34 -18.94
CA GLN A 385 11.49 7.72 -19.79
C GLN A 385 11.70 8.49 -21.12
N GLY A 386 10.88 9.51 -21.42
CA GLY A 386 10.90 10.23 -22.68
C GLY A 386 10.25 9.50 -23.85
N LYS A 387 9.59 8.37 -23.62
CA LYS A 387 8.94 7.50 -24.61
C LYS A 387 7.44 7.73 -24.75
N GLY A 388 6.82 8.44 -23.78
CA GLY A 388 5.39 8.69 -23.73
C GLY A 388 5.04 10.16 -23.97
N LEU A 389 3.74 10.42 -24.15
CA LEU A 389 3.16 11.73 -24.37
C LEU A 389 2.14 12.05 -23.28
N THR A 390 2.09 13.31 -22.83
CA THR A 390 1.08 13.76 -21.87
C THR A 390 -0.35 13.69 -22.43
N ASP A 391 -0.49 13.70 -23.76
CA ASP A 391 -1.77 13.51 -24.47
C ASP A 391 -2.46 12.16 -24.12
N ASN A 392 -1.71 11.18 -23.60
CA ASN A 392 -2.24 9.86 -23.22
C ASN A 392 -2.92 9.85 -21.83
N ILE A 393 -2.78 10.91 -21.02
CA ILE A 393 -3.31 10.94 -19.64
C ILE A 393 -4.82 11.24 -19.60
N PRO A 394 -5.35 12.28 -20.28
CA PRO A 394 -6.78 12.62 -20.19
C PRO A 394 -7.73 11.48 -20.57
N PRO A 395 -7.47 10.63 -21.59
CA PRO A 395 -8.33 9.48 -21.88
C PRO A 395 -8.45 8.48 -20.73
N ILE A 396 -7.35 8.27 -19.97
CA ILE A 396 -7.34 7.37 -18.81
C ILE A 396 -8.23 7.93 -17.70
N ILE A 397 -8.14 9.22 -17.42
CA ILE A 397 -8.97 9.86 -16.39
C ILE A 397 -10.45 9.81 -16.76
N GLU A 398 -10.80 9.99 -18.04
CA GLU A 398 -12.18 9.86 -18.51
C GLU A 398 -12.70 8.41 -18.38
N ASP A 399 -11.87 7.40 -18.70
CA ASP A 399 -12.22 5.98 -18.55
C ASP A 399 -12.47 5.59 -17.09
N LEU A 400 -11.68 6.13 -16.16
CA LEU A 400 -11.74 5.79 -14.74
C LEU A 400 -12.62 6.74 -13.90
N LYS A 401 -13.30 7.72 -14.50
CA LYS A 401 -14.00 8.79 -13.77
C LYS A 401 -15.02 8.33 -12.74
N ASP A 402 -15.65 7.15 -12.94
CA ASP A 402 -16.63 6.58 -12.01
C ASP A 402 -15.99 5.89 -10.81
N ILE A 403 -14.70 5.53 -10.92
CA ILE A 403 -13.91 4.83 -9.88
C ILE A 403 -12.60 5.54 -9.54
N GLU A 404 -12.37 6.77 -10.02
CA GLU A 404 -11.10 7.49 -9.87
C GLU A 404 -10.64 7.57 -8.40
N HIS A 405 -11.59 7.74 -7.49
CA HIS A 405 -11.37 7.85 -6.04
C HIS A 405 -10.95 6.53 -5.37
N HIS A 406 -11.03 5.42 -6.10
CA HIS A 406 -10.57 4.10 -5.67
C HIS A 406 -9.19 3.71 -6.23
N MET A 407 -8.59 4.52 -7.13
CA MET A 407 -7.35 4.16 -7.83
C MET A 407 -6.13 4.77 -7.15
N LEU A 408 -5.48 4.04 -6.23
CA LEU A 408 -4.28 4.53 -5.53
C LEU A 408 -3.13 4.78 -6.52
N HIS A 409 -2.62 6.01 -6.52
CA HIS A 409 -1.52 6.45 -7.38
C HIS A 409 -0.17 6.28 -6.70
N PHE A 410 0.83 5.83 -7.46
CA PHE A 410 2.20 5.66 -6.97
C PHE A 410 3.20 5.79 -8.13
N LEU A 411 4.49 5.94 -7.82
CA LEU A 411 5.58 5.97 -8.80
C LEU A 411 6.64 4.91 -8.53
N GLU A 412 6.82 4.49 -7.29
CA GLU A 412 7.69 3.41 -6.85
C GLU A 412 6.95 2.53 -5.85
N ASN A 413 7.29 1.25 -5.84
CA ASN A 413 6.97 0.30 -4.79
C ASN A 413 8.07 -0.78 -4.74
N HIS A 414 7.88 -1.83 -3.96
CA HIS A 414 8.85 -2.92 -3.78
C HIS A 414 9.02 -3.82 -5.03
N ASP A 415 8.09 -3.77 -6.00
CA ASP A 415 8.13 -4.55 -7.24
C ASP A 415 8.64 -3.76 -8.44
N GLU A 416 8.59 -2.43 -8.38
CA GLU A 416 9.00 -1.56 -9.47
C GLU A 416 10.45 -1.08 -9.32
N GLN A 417 11.03 -0.70 -10.44
CA GLN A 417 12.34 -0.08 -10.46
C GLN A 417 12.30 1.30 -9.81
N ARG A 418 13.39 1.71 -9.19
CA ARG A 418 13.56 3.07 -8.67
C ARG A 418 13.61 4.07 -9.82
N ILE A 419 12.97 5.23 -9.68
CA ILE A 419 12.95 6.29 -10.70
C ILE A 419 14.38 6.71 -11.08
N ALA A 420 15.26 6.80 -10.08
CA ALA A 420 16.66 7.22 -10.29
C ALA A 420 17.51 6.17 -10.99
N SER A 421 17.06 4.91 -11.06
CA SER A 421 17.84 3.84 -11.71
C SER A 421 17.99 4.07 -13.22
N PRO A 422 19.14 3.67 -13.82
CA PRO A 422 19.35 3.77 -15.27
C PRO A 422 18.29 3.03 -16.09
N GLU A 423 17.73 1.95 -15.57
CA GLU A 423 16.72 1.11 -16.23
C GLU A 423 15.33 1.74 -16.21
N PHE A 424 15.10 2.74 -15.35
CA PHE A 424 13.84 3.48 -15.33
C PHE A 424 14.02 4.86 -16.00
N ALA A 425 14.33 5.90 -15.23
CA ALA A 425 14.44 7.27 -15.75
C ALA A 425 15.85 7.86 -15.63
N GLY A 426 16.77 7.22 -14.87
CA GLY A 426 18.15 7.62 -14.68
C GLY A 426 18.34 8.95 -13.93
N ASN A 427 17.25 9.52 -13.39
CA ASN A 427 17.29 10.80 -12.67
C ASN A 427 16.05 10.95 -11.79
N ALA A 428 16.24 11.02 -10.48
CA ALA A 428 15.16 11.18 -9.51
C ALA A 428 14.31 12.44 -9.73
N LEU A 429 14.90 13.50 -10.27
CA LEU A 429 14.17 14.77 -10.51
C LEU A 429 13.06 14.64 -11.56
N LYS A 430 13.14 13.65 -12.47
CA LYS A 430 12.05 13.36 -13.41
C LYS A 430 10.78 12.87 -12.70
N GLY A 431 10.90 12.39 -11.48
CA GLY A 431 9.78 12.05 -10.62
C GLY A 431 8.99 13.27 -10.10
N LYS A 432 9.56 14.48 -10.10
CA LYS A 432 8.87 15.67 -9.56
C LYS A 432 7.56 15.98 -10.27
N PRO A 433 7.52 16.23 -11.59
CA PRO A 433 6.27 16.50 -12.30
C PRO A 433 5.31 15.31 -12.25
N ALA A 434 5.84 14.09 -12.29
CA ALA A 434 5.07 12.86 -12.17
C ALA A 434 4.36 12.75 -10.82
N MET A 435 5.06 13.09 -9.72
CA MET A 435 4.47 13.05 -8.39
C MET A 435 3.42 14.14 -8.19
N VAL A 436 3.62 15.34 -8.74
CA VAL A 436 2.58 16.38 -8.73
C VAL A 436 1.31 15.88 -9.42
N VAL A 437 1.44 15.25 -10.59
CA VAL A 437 0.29 14.66 -11.28
C VAL A 437 -0.35 13.57 -10.43
N SER A 438 0.43 12.58 -9.94
CA SER A 438 -0.09 11.47 -9.12
C SER A 438 -0.81 11.93 -7.86
N THR A 439 -0.35 13.02 -7.22
CA THR A 439 -0.98 13.54 -5.99
C THR A 439 -2.20 14.42 -6.24
N THR A 440 -2.34 15.01 -7.43
CA THR A 440 -3.35 16.06 -7.66
C THR A 440 -4.43 15.71 -8.68
N ILE A 441 -4.22 14.68 -9.52
CA ILE A 441 -5.10 14.38 -10.65
C ILE A 441 -6.46 13.80 -10.25
N SER A 442 -6.52 13.08 -9.13
CA SER A 442 -7.74 12.44 -8.60
C SER A 442 -7.95 12.72 -7.12
N SER A 443 -9.06 12.24 -6.55
CA SER A 443 -9.33 12.29 -5.10
C SER A 443 -8.81 11.05 -4.35
N SER A 444 -8.27 10.06 -5.05
CA SER A 444 -7.77 8.81 -4.46
C SER A 444 -6.49 8.99 -3.64
N PRO A 445 -6.15 8.03 -2.77
CA PRO A 445 -4.87 8.03 -2.05
C PRO A 445 -3.66 8.06 -2.98
N THR A 446 -2.56 8.57 -2.45
CA THR A 446 -1.25 8.53 -3.11
C THR A 446 -0.27 7.77 -2.23
N MET A 447 0.61 6.97 -2.84
CA MET A 447 1.64 6.23 -2.12
C MET A 447 3.04 6.75 -2.46
N LEU A 448 3.88 6.85 -1.43
CA LEU A 448 5.31 7.11 -1.52
C LEU A 448 6.07 5.89 -1.01
N TYR A 449 7.04 5.40 -1.77
CA TYR A 449 7.90 4.32 -1.35
C TYR A 449 9.16 4.87 -0.66
N PHE A 450 9.54 4.31 0.49
CA PHE A 450 10.67 4.78 1.29
C PHE A 450 11.97 4.90 0.48
N GLY A 451 12.67 6.00 0.63
CA GLY A 451 13.87 6.31 -0.17
C GLY A 451 13.59 7.06 -1.48
N GLN A 452 12.36 7.02 -2.01
CA GLN A 452 11.98 7.79 -3.21
C GLN A 452 12.19 9.29 -3.00
N GLU A 453 11.87 9.78 -1.81
CA GLU A 453 12.04 11.18 -1.40
C GLU A 453 13.50 11.64 -1.30
N PHE A 454 14.44 10.70 -1.33
CA PHE A 454 15.89 10.97 -1.35
C PHE A 454 16.52 10.67 -2.71
N GLY A 455 15.74 10.12 -3.65
CA GLY A 455 16.23 9.72 -4.97
C GLY A 455 17.08 8.45 -4.94
N GLU A 456 16.70 7.46 -4.14
CA GLU A 456 17.31 6.13 -4.12
C GLU A 456 17.28 5.49 -5.51
N ASP A 457 18.40 4.93 -5.96
CA ASP A 457 18.52 4.35 -7.30
C ASP A 457 18.47 2.82 -7.35
N GLY A 458 18.52 2.15 -6.19
CA GLY A 458 18.49 0.70 -6.08
C GLY A 458 19.66 0.00 -6.76
N SER A 459 20.82 0.66 -6.81
CA SER A 459 22.01 0.14 -7.52
C SER A 459 22.76 -0.95 -6.77
N GLU A 460 22.41 -1.24 -5.54
CA GLU A 460 23.10 -2.21 -4.70
C GLU A 460 22.95 -3.65 -5.23
N ASN A 461 24.08 -4.33 -5.41
CA ASN A 461 24.10 -5.76 -5.72
C ASN A 461 23.92 -6.57 -4.43
N ALA A 462 22.71 -6.94 -4.11
CA ALA A 462 22.38 -7.63 -2.87
C ALA A 462 22.58 -9.16 -2.91
N GLY A 463 22.63 -9.74 -4.11
CA GLY A 463 22.77 -11.19 -4.31
C GLY A 463 21.67 -11.77 -5.15
N PHE A 464 20.52 -12.14 -4.57
CA PHE A 464 19.38 -12.68 -5.31
C PHE A 464 18.64 -11.59 -6.09
N GLY A 465 18.36 -10.47 -5.45
CA GLY A 465 17.74 -9.32 -6.10
C GLY A 465 18.66 -8.65 -7.12
N LYS A 466 18.08 -8.24 -8.26
CA LYS A 466 18.84 -7.51 -9.29
C LYS A 466 18.89 -6.02 -8.98
N PRO A 467 20.01 -5.33 -9.26
CA PRO A 467 20.09 -3.86 -9.23
C PRO A 467 18.95 -3.21 -10.04
N SER A 468 18.68 -1.94 -9.78
CA SER A 468 17.56 -1.12 -10.24
C SER A 468 16.29 -1.22 -9.39
N ARG A 469 16.19 -2.25 -8.56
CA ARG A 469 15.17 -2.40 -7.51
C ARG A 469 15.88 -2.58 -6.18
N THR A 470 15.33 -2.05 -5.11
CA THR A 470 15.77 -2.42 -3.76
C THR A 470 15.35 -3.86 -3.49
N SER A 471 16.32 -4.75 -3.23
CA SER A 471 16.02 -6.17 -3.06
C SER A 471 15.06 -6.43 -1.89
N ILE A 472 14.04 -7.25 -2.15
CA ILE A 472 13.11 -7.73 -1.13
C ILE A 472 13.50 -9.11 -0.59
N PHE A 473 14.59 -9.71 -1.07
CA PHE A 473 15.00 -11.09 -0.76
C PHE A 473 16.29 -11.17 0.05
N ASP A 474 17.02 -10.06 0.15
CA ASP A 474 18.35 -10.04 0.71
C ASP A 474 18.45 -9.12 1.93
N TYR A 475 19.47 -9.33 2.77
CA TYR A 475 19.89 -8.34 3.75
C TYR A 475 20.75 -7.29 3.03
N VAL A 476 20.30 -6.06 3.01
CA VAL A 476 20.93 -4.96 2.27
C VAL A 476 20.64 -3.63 2.96
N GLY A 477 21.51 -2.65 2.80
CA GLY A 477 21.25 -1.26 3.17
C GLY A 477 20.65 -0.48 1.99
N VAL A 478 20.04 0.67 2.30
CA VAL A 478 19.52 1.63 1.32
C VAL A 478 20.31 2.93 1.49
N PRO A 479 21.33 3.20 0.64
CA PRO A 479 22.36 4.21 0.93
C PRO A 479 21.84 5.62 1.15
N SER A 480 20.87 6.08 0.33
CA SER A 480 20.30 7.42 0.49
C SER A 480 19.51 7.56 1.80
N LEU A 481 18.72 6.54 2.14
CA LEU A 481 18.01 6.48 3.40
C LEU A 481 18.96 6.39 4.60
N GLN A 482 20.02 5.58 4.52
CA GLN A 482 21.01 5.45 5.59
C GLN A 482 21.70 6.77 5.91
N ARG A 483 21.96 7.62 4.88
CA ARG A 483 22.47 8.97 5.10
C ARG A 483 21.50 9.85 5.87
N TRP A 484 20.21 9.76 5.57
CA TRP A 484 19.19 10.50 6.29
C TRP A 484 18.99 9.95 7.70
N VAL A 485 18.96 8.64 7.89
CA VAL A 485 18.85 7.99 9.21
C VAL A 485 19.99 8.40 10.14
N ASN A 486 21.19 8.69 9.59
CA ASN A 486 22.33 9.23 10.31
C ASN A 486 22.57 8.56 11.68
N ASN A 487 22.85 7.24 11.67
CA ASN A 487 23.06 6.46 12.88
C ASN A 487 21.88 6.57 13.89
N LYS A 488 20.65 6.47 13.39
CA LYS A 488 19.39 6.52 14.16
C LYS A 488 19.07 7.91 14.79
N GLN A 489 19.68 8.98 14.28
CA GLN A 489 19.31 10.36 14.66
C GLN A 489 18.08 10.85 13.87
N PHE A 490 17.83 10.31 12.66
CA PHE A 490 16.71 10.68 11.77
C PHE A 490 16.63 12.20 11.51
N ASP A 491 17.78 12.82 11.23
CA ASP A 491 17.93 14.27 11.09
C ASP A 491 18.53 14.71 9.76
N GLY A 492 18.86 13.75 8.88
CA GLY A 492 19.48 14.02 7.60
C GLY A 492 20.95 14.48 7.68
N GLY A 493 21.60 14.33 8.82
CA GLY A 493 22.93 14.89 9.08
C GLY A 493 24.04 14.35 8.19
N LYS A 494 23.83 13.26 7.45
CA LYS A 494 24.75 12.72 6.44
C LYS A 494 24.21 12.80 5.01
N SER A 495 22.99 13.31 4.82
CA SER A 495 22.37 13.45 3.49
C SER A 495 23.11 14.47 2.64
N LEU A 496 23.09 14.24 1.33
CA LEU A 496 23.57 15.21 0.36
C LEU A 496 22.55 16.35 0.22
N GLU A 497 23.01 17.54 -0.15
CA GLU A 497 22.14 18.71 -0.37
C GLU A 497 21.02 18.42 -1.37
N LYS A 498 21.32 17.72 -2.47
CA LYS A 498 20.33 17.30 -3.47
C LYS A 498 19.23 16.39 -2.91
N GLU A 499 19.58 15.52 -1.94
CA GLU A 499 18.64 14.59 -1.28
C GLU A 499 17.69 15.37 -0.35
N LEU A 500 18.24 16.28 0.45
CA LEU A 500 17.44 17.15 1.31
C LEU A 500 16.52 18.08 0.51
N THR A 501 17.02 18.64 -0.60
CA THR A 501 16.22 19.48 -1.50
C THR A 501 15.06 18.68 -2.12
N LEU A 502 15.31 17.45 -2.54
CA LEU A 502 14.26 16.58 -3.08
C LEU A 502 13.23 16.21 -1.99
N ARG A 503 13.70 15.85 -0.79
CA ARG A 503 12.79 15.55 0.33
C ARG A 503 11.94 16.76 0.71
N ASP A 504 12.49 17.97 0.71
CA ASP A 504 11.74 19.20 0.99
C ASP A 504 10.63 19.42 -0.06
N PHE A 505 10.90 19.13 -1.33
CA PHE A 505 9.86 19.16 -2.38
C PHE A 505 8.74 18.15 -2.07
N TYR A 506 9.06 16.89 -1.74
CA TYR A 506 8.05 15.89 -1.37
C TYR A 506 7.25 16.32 -0.14
N LYS A 507 7.94 16.84 0.88
CA LYS A 507 7.29 17.36 2.10
C LYS A 507 6.27 18.45 1.80
N ARG A 508 6.61 19.44 0.99
CA ARG A 508 5.70 20.52 0.59
C ARG A 508 4.51 19.98 -0.19
N LEU A 509 4.77 19.15 -1.18
CA LEU A 509 3.73 18.55 -2.02
C LEU A 509 2.74 17.70 -1.22
N LEU A 510 3.23 16.81 -0.37
CA LEU A 510 2.36 15.90 0.38
C LEU A 510 1.57 16.64 1.47
N ASN A 511 2.16 17.62 2.15
CA ASN A 511 1.43 18.47 3.11
C ASN A 511 0.36 19.31 2.41
N PHE A 512 0.63 19.83 1.22
CA PHE A 512 -0.39 20.46 0.40
C PHE A 512 -1.51 19.46 0.05
N THR A 513 -1.15 18.25 -0.36
CA THR A 513 -2.08 17.18 -0.76
C THR A 513 -3.09 16.85 0.34
N ILE A 514 -2.65 16.68 1.58
CA ILE A 514 -3.54 16.35 2.71
C ILE A 514 -4.38 17.53 3.19
N SER A 515 -4.02 18.76 2.83
CA SER A 515 -4.70 19.99 3.29
C SER A 515 -5.62 20.64 2.26
N SER A 516 -5.49 20.30 0.97
CA SER A 516 -6.23 20.95 -0.12
C SER A 516 -7.62 20.35 -0.33
N PRO A 517 -8.70 21.11 -0.05
CA PRO A 517 -10.05 20.64 -0.31
C PRO A 517 -10.39 20.51 -1.81
N ALA A 518 -9.74 21.25 -2.70
CA ALA A 518 -9.95 21.13 -4.15
C ALA A 518 -9.58 19.75 -4.69
N LEU A 519 -8.61 19.07 -4.07
CA LEU A 519 -8.19 17.73 -4.48
C LEU A 519 -9.22 16.64 -4.15
N MET A 520 -10.17 16.92 -3.25
CA MET A 520 -11.33 16.07 -2.97
C MET A 520 -12.56 16.46 -3.79
N GLY A 521 -12.42 17.40 -4.72
CA GLY A 521 -13.50 17.92 -5.56
C GLY A 521 -13.44 17.48 -7.03
N GLY A 522 -13.93 18.33 -7.92
CA GLY A 522 -14.02 18.05 -9.34
C GLY A 522 -12.69 18.18 -10.09
N TYR A 523 -12.62 17.48 -11.22
CA TYR A 523 -11.54 17.55 -12.20
C TYR A 523 -12.08 18.14 -13.52
N LEU A 524 -11.30 19.01 -14.16
CA LEU A 524 -11.59 19.51 -15.51
C LEU A 524 -10.31 19.44 -16.35
N ASP A 525 -10.41 18.77 -17.49
CA ASP A 525 -9.34 18.76 -18.49
C ASP A 525 -9.24 20.13 -19.19
N ILE A 526 -8.05 20.69 -19.21
CA ILE A 526 -7.71 21.86 -20.06
C ILE A 526 -6.52 21.55 -20.98
N HIS A 527 -5.94 20.35 -20.86
CA HIS A 527 -4.81 19.92 -21.68
C HIS A 527 -5.19 19.84 -23.16
N ASN A 528 -6.23 19.09 -23.49
CA ASN A 528 -6.65 18.87 -24.88
C ASN A 528 -7.01 20.19 -25.59
N PHE A 529 -7.63 21.13 -24.87
CA PHE A 529 -7.94 22.44 -25.38
C PHE A 529 -6.65 23.24 -25.70
N ASN A 530 -5.72 23.28 -24.76
CA ASN A 530 -4.46 24.01 -24.94
C ASN A 530 -3.54 23.37 -25.98
N ARG A 531 -3.58 22.06 -26.17
CA ARG A 531 -2.87 21.37 -27.26
C ARG A 531 -3.29 21.88 -28.65
N GLN A 532 -4.53 22.34 -28.80
CA GLN A 532 -5.11 22.78 -30.06
C GLN A 532 -5.08 24.32 -30.26
N HIS A 533 -5.07 25.09 -29.16
CA HIS A 533 -5.34 26.54 -29.22
C HIS A 533 -4.25 27.39 -28.57
N THR A 534 -3.19 26.82 -28.03
CA THR A 534 -2.13 27.56 -27.34
C THR A 534 -0.79 27.34 -28.03
N ASP A 535 -0.20 28.37 -28.55
CA ASP A 535 1.12 28.33 -29.14
C ASP A 535 2.17 27.92 -28.10
N ASN A 536 3.16 27.14 -28.51
CA ASN A 536 4.22 26.58 -27.64
C ASN A 536 3.77 25.63 -26.52
N TYR A 537 2.48 25.33 -26.43
CA TYR A 537 2.01 24.26 -25.51
C TYR A 537 2.23 22.90 -26.16
N THR A 538 3.15 22.12 -25.62
CA THR A 538 3.64 20.88 -26.24
C THR A 538 3.10 19.61 -25.55
N GLN A 539 3.33 18.46 -26.19
CA GLN A 539 3.05 17.12 -25.64
C GLN A 539 3.94 16.71 -24.44
N LYS A 540 4.79 17.61 -23.94
CA LYS A 540 5.59 17.45 -22.72
C LYS A 540 5.01 18.24 -21.55
N VAL A 541 3.98 19.03 -21.78
CA VAL A 541 3.26 19.79 -20.74
C VAL A 541 1.91 19.16 -20.51
N LEU A 542 1.52 18.99 -19.24
CA LEU A 542 0.18 18.59 -18.84
C LEU A 542 -0.46 19.71 -18.03
N SER A 543 -1.73 20.03 -18.28
CA SER A 543 -2.48 20.97 -17.44
C SER A 543 -3.92 20.52 -17.21
N PHE A 544 -4.42 20.73 -16.00
CA PHE A 544 -5.78 20.44 -15.59
C PHE A 544 -6.21 21.33 -14.42
N VAL A 545 -7.48 21.29 -14.09
CA VAL A 545 -8.07 22.06 -12.99
C VAL A 545 -8.62 21.10 -11.94
N ARG A 546 -8.38 21.43 -10.67
CA ARG A 546 -9.05 20.82 -9.51
C ARG A 546 -9.84 21.91 -8.78
N TYR A 547 -11.05 21.59 -8.35
CA TYR A 547 -11.88 22.59 -7.69
C TYR A 547 -12.93 21.98 -6.77
N ASN A 548 -13.30 22.76 -5.78
CA ASN A 548 -14.51 22.58 -5.00
C ASN A 548 -15.12 23.96 -4.68
N GLY A 549 -16.15 24.02 -3.82
CA GLY A 549 -16.81 25.30 -3.46
C GLY A 549 -15.89 26.31 -2.74
N GLN A 550 -14.74 25.88 -2.21
CA GLN A 550 -13.84 26.70 -1.38
C GLN A 550 -12.52 27.03 -2.09
N GLU A 551 -12.04 26.16 -2.95
CA GLU A 551 -10.71 26.25 -3.55
C GLU A 551 -10.74 25.88 -5.03
N LYS A 552 -9.94 26.59 -5.83
CA LYS A 552 -9.79 26.39 -7.27
C LYS A 552 -8.32 26.40 -7.60
N LEU A 553 -7.85 25.36 -8.27
CA LEU A 553 -6.44 25.13 -8.60
C LEU A 553 -6.28 24.92 -10.11
N ILE A 554 -5.28 25.57 -10.70
CA ILE A 554 -4.75 25.24 -12.03
C ILE A 554 -3.43 24.53 -11.82
N ILE A 555 -3.33 23.28 -12.27
CA ILE A 555 -2.12 22.46 -12.14
C ILE A 555 -1.47 22.34 -13.51
N ILE A 556 -0.17 22.61 -13.57
CA ILE A 556 0.61 22.59 -14.81
C ILE A 556 1.94 21.90 -14.53
N SER A 557 2.32 20.89 -15.33
CA SER A 557 3.56 20.13 -15.15
C SER A 557 4.35 20.02 -16.45
N ASN A 558 5.66 20.31 -16.40
CA ASN A 558 6.61 20.13 -17.47
C ASN A 558 7.42 18.85 -17.28
N PHE A 559 7.24 17.89 -18.17
CA PHE A 559 7.98 16.62 -18.17
C PHE A 559 9.29 16.64 -18.98
N SER A 560 9.62 17.77 -19.64
CA SER A 560 10.91 17.93 -20.32
C SER A 560 12.02 18.18 -19.29
N ALA A 561 13.11 17.43 -19.39
CA ALA A 561 14.31 17.67 -18.59
C ALA A 561 15.16 18.85 -19.12
N ASP A 562 14.94 19.26 -20.37
CA ASP A 562 15.85 20.16 -21.09
C ASP A 562 15.20 21.48 -21.48
N ASN A 563 13.88 21.51 -21.70
CA ASN A 563 13.20 22.67 -22.30
C ASN A 563 12.39 23.45 -21.28
N THR A 564 12.57 24.77 -21.35
CA THR A 564 11.65 25.76 -20.75
C THR A 564 10.53 26.03 -21.74
N TYR A 565 9.31 26.23 -21.24
CA TYR A 565 8.16 26.59 -22.06
C TYR A 565 7.55 27.90 -21.58
N ASP A 566 7.30 28.81 -22.54
CA ASP A 566 6.60 30.08 -22.36
C ASP A 566 5.35 30.09 -23.25
N PHE A 567 4.17 30.22 -22.62
CA PHE A 567 2.89 30.20 -23.34
C PHE A 567 1.79 30.94 -22.58
N GLU A 568 0.76 31.37 -23.29
CA GLU A 568 -0.47 31.91 -22.71
C GLU A 568 -1.49 30.75 -22.50
N LEU A 569 -1.54 30.17 -21.31
CA LEU A 569 -2.51 29.12 -20.97
C LEU A 569 -3.93 29.68 -21.04
N GLN A 570 -4.85 28.93 -21.64
CA GLN A 570 -6.24 29.30 -21.81
C GLN A 570 -7.18 28.40 -21.05
N LEU A 571 -8.19 28.98 -20.39
CA LEU A 571 -9.32 28.23 -19.82
C LEU A 571 -10.52 28.38 -20.75
N PRO A 572 -11.11 27.30 -21.27
CA PRO A 572 -12.29 27.36 -22.13
C PRO A 572 -13.56 27.75 -21.34
N GLU A 573 -14.59 28.17 -22.05
CA GLU A 573 -15.84 28.73 -21.50
C GLU A 573 -16.51 27.80 -20.49
N ASN A 574 -16.53 26.49 -20.75
CA ASN A 574 -17.13 25.50 -19.82
C ASN A 574 -16.37 25.44 -18.48
N VAL A 575 -15.04 25.60 -18.49
CA VAL A 575 -14.21 25.64 -17.27
C VAL A 575 -14.49 26.93 -16.51
N ILE A 576 -14.55 28.08 -17.18
CA ILE A 576 -14.87 29.39 -16.57
C ILE A 576 -16.22 29.31 -15.85
N LYS A 577 -17.24 28.73 -16.51
CA LYS A 577 -18.57 28.52 -15.93
C LYS A 577 -18.55 27.57 -14.72
N SER A 578 -17.85 26.45 -14.82
CA SER A 578 -17.73 25.46 -13.72
C SER A 578 -17.04 26.07 -12.49
N LEU A 579 -16.08 26.96 -12.71
CA LEU A 579 -15.38 27.67 -11.65
C LEU A 579 -16.12 28.91 -11.14
N ASN A 580 -17.25 29.29 -11.72
CA ASN A 580 -17.99 30.53 -11.42
C ASN A 580 -17.07 31.76 -11.42
N LEU A 581 -16.25 31.92 -12.48
CA LEU A 581 -15.37 33.10 -12.64
C LEU A 581 -16.12 34.19 -13.38
N ASN A 582 -16.18 35.37 -12.78
CA ASN A 582 -16.69 36.60 -13.42
C ASN A 582 -15.58 37.28 -14.23
N GLU A 583 -15.96 38.24 -15.10
CA GLU A 583 -14.98 39.09 -15.75
C GLU A 583 -14.14 39.86 -14.74
N GLY A 584 -12.81 39.87 -14.94
CA GLY A 584 -11.87 40.52 -14.04
C GLY A 584 -10.48 39.91 -14.06
N VAL A 585 -9.67 40.32 -13.12
CA VAL A 585 -8.29 39.85 -12.93
C VAL A 585 -8.21 39.15 -11.57
N TYR A 586 -7.76 37.91 -11.57
CA TYR A 586 -7.58 37.10 -10.38
C TYR A 586 -6.10 36.87 -10.13
N GLN A 587 -5.63 37.04 -8.91
CA GLN A 587 -4.28 36.68 -8.53
C GLN A 587 -4.15 35.17 -8.42
N LEU A 588 -3.05 34.62 -8.92
CA LEU A 588 -2.69 33.21 -8.80
C LEU A 588 -1.44 33.08 -7.93
N GLU A 589 -1.50 32.20 -6.94
CA GLU A 589 -0.36 31.89 -6.06
C GLU A 589 0.01 30.42 -6.17
N ASP A 590 1.30 30.15 -6.42
CA ASP A 590 1.79 28.76 -6.43
C ASP A 590 1.82 28.20 -5.00
N GLN A 591 1.35 26.98 -4.83
CA GLN A 591 1.26 26.30 -3.54
C GLN A 591 2.48 25.41 -3.23
N LEU A 592 3.38 25.24 -4.21
CA LEU A 592 4.62 24.45 -4.05
C LEU A 592 5.83 25.34 -3.74
N TYR A 593 5.88 26.54 -4.33
CA TYR A 593 6.99 27.48 -4.18
C TYR A 593 6.44 28.89 -3.99
N ASP A 594 6.56 29.43 -2.82
CA ASP A 594 5.99 30.73 -2.40
C ASP A 594 6.43 31.95 -3.22
N THR A 595 7.25 31.75 -4.25
CA THR A 595 7.89 32.83 -5.03
C THR A 595 7.23 33.10 -6.37
N TYR A 596 6.31 32.23 -6.84
CA TYR A 596 5.66 32.40 -8.14
C TYR A 596 4.26 32.97 -7.98
N THR A 597 4.04 34.14 -8.56
CA THR A 597 2.74 34.79 -8.67
C THR A 597 2.49 35.27 -10.09
N THR A 598 1.26 35.12 -10.57
CA THR A 598 0.82 35.61 -11.89
C THR A 598 -0.65 35.98 -11.81
N SER A 599 -1.24 36.46 -12.92
CA SER A 599 -2.63 36.90 -12.95
C SER A 599 -3.41 36.17 -14.05
N LEU A 600 -4.59 35.66 -13.69
CA LEU A 600 -5.59 35.13 -14.61
C LEU A 600 -6.53 36.25 -15.03
N HIS A 601 -6.56 36.56 -16.34
CA HIS A 601 -7.42 37.57 -16.94
C HIS A 601 -8.66 36.90 -17.52
N VAL A 602 -9.83 37.22 -17.00
CA VAL A 602 -11.13 36.69 -17.46
C VAL A 602 -11.87 37.81 -18.21
N LEU A 603 -12.09 37.60 -19.51
CA LEU A 603 -12.82 38.52 -20.35
C LEU A 603 -13.83 37.76 -21.22
N LYS A 604 -15.13 38.00 -20.98
CA LYS A 604 -16.24 37.25 -21.59
C LYS A 604 -16.09 35.74 -21.38
N ASN A 605 -15.96 35.00 -22.47
CA ASN A 605 -15.90 33.54 -22.46
C ASN A 605 -14.45 33.00 -22.55
N LYS A 606 -13.44 33.85 -22.33
CA LYS A 606 -12.03 33.48 -22.38
C LYS A 606 -11.33 33.88 -21.09
N ALA A 607 -10.53 32.99 -20.54
CA ALA A 607 -9.63 33.34 -19.45
C ALA A 607 -8.20 32.90 -19.82
N THR A 608 -7.22 33.77 -19.57
CA THR A 608 -5.82 33.55 -19.98
C THR A 608 -4.86 33.88 -18.86
N VAL A 609 -3.74 33.16 -18.82
CA VAL A 609 -2.63 33.42 -17.92
C VAL A 609 -1.30 33.16 -18.59
N GLN A 610 -0.33 34.06 -18.43
CA GLN A 610 1.04 33.86 -18.90
C GLN A 610 1.77 32.88 -17.98
N ILE A 611 2.32 31.83 -18.58
CA ILE A 611 3.06 30.76 -17.87
C ILE A 611 4.50 30.73 -18.38
N HIS A 612 5.43 30.73 -17.43
CA HIS A 612 6.84 30.39 -17.62
C HIS A 612 7.14 29.12 -16.82
N LEU A 613 7.56 28.05 -17.48
CA LEU A 613 7.68 26.71 -16.87
C LEU A 613 9.07 26.14 -17.19
N LYS A 614 9.93 26.08 -16.18
CA LYS A 614 11.28 25.53 -16.28
C LYS A 614 11.29 24.02 -16.52
N PRO A 615 12.44 23.43 -16.90
CA PRO A 615 12.57 21.96 -16.98
C PRO A 615 12.17 21.26 -15.69
N LEU A 616 11.34 20.20 -15.78
CA LEU A 616 10.85 19.38 -14.66
C LEU A 616 10.13 20.19 -13.56
N GLU A 617 9.65 21.38 -13.88
CA GLU A 617 8.89 22.21 -12.95
C GLU A 617 7.39 21.92 -13.04
N SER A 618 6.71 22.03 -11.92
CA SER A 618 5.25 22.06 -11.86
C SER A 618 4.80 23.25 -11.06
N LEU A 619 3.67 23.82 -11.45
CA LEU A 619 2.97 24.90 -10.76
C LEU A 619 1.61 24.40 -10.29
N VAL A 620 1.27 24.66 -9.04
CA VAL A 620 -0.05 24.41 -8.45
C VAL A 620 -0.64 25.76 -8.07
N LEU A 621 -1.32 26.39 -9.02
CA LEU A 621 -1.76 27.77 -8.93
C LEU A 621 -3.15 27.87 -8.30
N LYS A 622 -3.24 28.42 -7.11
CA LYS A 622 -4.51 28.72 -6.43
C LYS A 622 -5.07 30.06 -6.89
N ILE A 623 -6.32 30.03 -7.37
CA ILE A 623 -7.04 31.24 -7.76
C ILE A 623 -7.51 31.95 -6.48
N LYS A 624 -7.04 33.18 -6.25
CA LYS A 624 -7.51 34.04 -5.15
C LYS A 624 -8.72 34.87 -5.61
N ASN A 625 -9.69 35.01 -4.74
CA ASN A 625 -10.89 35.82 -4.98
C ASN A 625 -10.58 37.30 -4.94
#